data_92766d15b0e238109e3d6ebcf5510a29
#
_entry.id   92766d15b0e238109e3d6ebcf5510a29
#
_cell.length_a   1.000
_cell.length_b   1.000
_cell.length_c   1.000
_cell.angle_alpha   90.00
_cell.angle_beta   90.00
_cell.angle_gamma   90.00
#
_symmetry.space_group_name_H-M   'P 1'
#
loop_
_entity.id
_entity.type
_entity.pdbx_description
1 polymer ?
#
loop_
_entity_poly.entity_id
_entity_poly.type
_entity_poly.pdbx_seq_one_letter_code
_entity_poly.pdbx_strand_id
1 'polypeptide(L)'
;MSGNMWIAAGAVLASIAVAAGAIGSHVLKDKLEPAALETFETAVRYQMYHALGLIVVGMLVFRGANGWLTAAGILFFLGTLLFSGGIYAWLATAQKPFVMVVPIGGSAWILAWLLLAAGAIASAAKRG
;
A
#
# COMPACT_ATOMS: atom_id res chain seq x y z
N MET A 1 5.34 -1.72 -16.24
CA MET A 1 5.20 -0.28 -15.94
C MET A 1 6.56 0.35 -15.76
N SER A 2 6.70 1.58 -16.21
CA SER A 2 7.94 2.34 -16.01
C SER A 2 8.16 2.71 -14.55
N GLY A 3 9.40 3.01 -14.17
CA GLY A 3 9.72 3.48 -12.83
C GLY A 3 8.93 4.74 -12.45
N ASN A 4 8.76 5.66 -13.38
CA ASN A 4 7.96 6.87 -13.15
C ASN A 4 6.50 6.58 -12.80
N MET A 5 5.90 5.57 -13.41
CA MET A 5 4.50 5.20 -13.12
C MET A 5 4.36 4.61 -11.72
N TRP A 6 5.32 3.79 -11.28
CA TRP A 6 5.33 3.27 -9.90
C TRP A 6 5.51 4.40 -8.88
N ILE A 7 6.41 5.34 -9.15
CA ILE A 7 6.61 6.51 -8.28
C ILE A 7 5.35 7.36 -8.22
N ALA A 8 4.72 7.63 -9.36
CA ALA A 8 3.49 8.42 -9.41
C ALA A 8 2.35 7.74 -8.65
N ALA A 9 2.16 6.41 -8.84
CA ALA A 9 1.15 5.67 -8.10
C ALA A 9 1.40 5.73 -6.58
N GLY A 10 2.64 5.52 -6.16
CA GLY A 10 3.01 5.63 -4.75
C GLY A 10 2.77 7.03 -4.18
N ALA A 11 3.15 8.07 -4.93
CA ALA A 11 2.94 9.45 -4.51
C ALA A 11 1.45 9.80 -4.36
N VAL A 12 0.60 9.35 -5.29
CA VAL A 12 -0.85 9.54 -5.20
C VAL A 12 -1.41 8.83 -3.97
N LEU A 13 -1.04 7.57 -3.74
CA LEU A 13 -1.49 6.82 -2.55
C LEU A 13 -1.00 7.45 -1.25
N ALA A 14 0.22 7.98 -1.23
CA ALA A 14 0.75 8.71 -0.07
C ALA A 14 -0.03 9.99 0.19
N SER A 15 -0.37 10.74 -0.86
CA SER A 15 -1.21 11.94 -0.77
C SER A 15 -2.59 11.62 -0.17
N ILE A 16 -3.22 10.55 -0.63
CA ILE A 16 -4.50 10.08 -0.10
C ILE A 16 -4.35 9.68 1.37
N ALA A 17 -3.26 9.01 1.74
CA ALA A 17 -3.00 8.62 3.14
C ALA A 17 -2.88 9.86 4.05
N VAL A 18 -2.18 10.90 3.62
CA VAL A 18 -2.07 12.15 4.38
C VAL A 18 -3.46 12.80 4.55
N ALA A 19 -4.24 12.89 3.48
CA ALA A 19 -5.59 13.44 3.53
C ALA A 19 -6.51 12.62 4.46
N ALA A 20 -6.46 11.29 4.36
CA ALA A 20 -7.23 10.39 5.22
C ALA A 20 -6.82 10.54 6.70
N GLY A 21 -5.52 10.66 6.97
CA GLY A 21 -5.02 10.89 8.33
C GLY A 21 -5.52 12.20 8.92
N ALA A 22 -5.56 13.28 8.13
CA ALA A 22 -6.12 14.55 8.55
C ALA A 22 -7.62 14.45 8.84
N ILE A 23 -8.37 13.76 7.99
CA ILE A 23 -9.81 13.51 8.21
C ILE A 23 -10.02 12.73 9.52
N GLY A 24 -9.22 11.69 9.76
CA GLY A 24 -9.28 10.92 11.00
C GLY A 24 -9.06 11.77 12.24
N SER A 25 -8.01 12.59 12.24
CA SER A 25 -7.64 13.42 13.38
C SER A 25 -8.61 14.56 13.67
N HIS A 26 -9.22 15.16 12.65
CA HIS A 26 -10.03 16.38 12.79
C HIS A 26 -11.54 16.16 12.69
N VAL A 27 -11.98 15.11 12.02
CA VAL A 27 -13.40 14.85 11.77
C VAL A 27 -13.87 13.56 12.44
N LEU A 28 -13.18 12.45 12.14
CA LEU A 28 -13.66 11.11 12.56
C LEU A 28 -13.45 10.82 14.04
N LYS A 29 -12.50 11.48 14.70
CA LYS A 29 -12.24 11.25 16.13
C LYS A 29 -13.47 11.48 17.01
N ASP A 30 -14.36 12.37 16.60
CA ASP A 30 -15.59 12.68 17.33
C ASP A 30 -16.82 11.90 16.81
N LYS A 31 -16.67 11.13 15.74
CA LYS A 31 -17.77 10.41 15.07
C LYS A 31 -17.65 8.90 15.15
N LEU A 32 -16.45 8.35 15.30
CA LEU A 32 -16.19 6.92 15.39
C LEU A 32 -15.91 6.51 16.82
N GLU A 33 -16.38 5.31 17.17
CA GLU A 33 -15.98 4.64 18.40
C GLU A 33 -14.43 4.47 18.41
N PRO A 34 -13.77 4.49 19.60
CA PRO A 34 -12.31 4.41 19.68
C PRO A 34 -11.70 3.24 18.91
N ALA A 35 -12.30 2.05 18.96
CA ALA A 35 -11.81 0.89 18.24
C ALA A 35 -11.90 1.05 16.72
N ALA A 36 -12.97 1.67 16.22
CA ALA A 36 -13.14 1.94 14.79
C ALA A 36 -12.16 3.01 14.31
N LEU A 37 -11.91 4.03 15.12
CA LEU A 37 -10.93 5.06 14.82
C LEU A 37 -9.52 4.46 14.74
N GLU A 38 -9.14 3.59 15.68
CA GLU A 38 -7.85 2.89 15.65
C GLU A 38 -7.69 2.05 14.38
N THR A 39 -8.75 1.34 13.98
CA THR A 39 -8.76 0.56 12.74
C THR A 39 -8.57 1.47 11.52
N PHE A 40 -9.24 2.62 11.48
CA PHE A 40 -9.07 3.61 10.43
C PHE A 40 -7.62 4.12 10.36
N GLU A 41 -7.05 4.47 11.50
CA GLU A 41 -5.66 4.95 11.58
C GLU A 41 -4.65 3.87 11.16
N THR A 42 -4.93 2.60 11.46
CA THR A 42 -4.13 1.47 10.97
C THR A 42 -4.14 1.42 9.44
N ALA A 43 -5.31 1.56 8.83
CA ALA A 43 -5.44 1.60 7.37
C ALA A 43 -4.61 2.74 6.75
N VAL A 44 -4.64 3.92 7.38
CA VAL A 44 -3.88 5.10 6.92
C VAL A 44 -2.38 4.86 7.02
N ARG A 45 -1.89 4.38 8.16
CA ARG A 45 -0.45 4.13 8.37
C ARG A 45 0.07 3.09 7.38
N TYR A 46 -0.64 1.99 7.23
CA TYR A 46 -0.21 0.91 6.36
C TYR A 46 -0.31 1.29 4.88
N GLN A 47 -1.27 2.13 4.52
CA GLN A 47 -1.31 2.72 3.18
C GLN A 47 -0.05 3.55 2.90
N MET A 48 0.37 4.37 3.85
CA MET A 48 1.59 5.18 3.68
C MET A 48 2.83 4.30 3.54
N TYR A 49 3.01 3.29 4.40
CA TYR A 49 4.17 2.38 4.31
C TYR A 49 4.30 1.74 2.94
N HIS A 50 3.19 1.28 2.36
CA HIS A 50 3.19 0.56 1.10
C HIS A 50 3.16 1.49 -0.12
N ALA A 51 2.66 2.71 0.04
CA ALA A 51 2.85 3.79 -0.94
C ALA A 51 4.34 4.11 -1.11
N LEU A 52 5.09 4.18 0.00
CA LEU A 52 6.55 4.33 -0.05
C LEU A 52 7.22 3.11 -0.67
N GLY A 53 6.71 1.91 -0.42
CA GLY A 53 7.16 0.69 -1.08
C GLY A 53 7.07 0.78 -2.60
N LEU A 54 5.96 1.33 -3.12
CA LEU A 54 5.80 1.57 -4.56
C LEU A 54 6.83 2.55 -5.12
N ILE A 55 7.13 3.61 -4.38
CA ILE A 55 8.17 4.57 -4.79
C ILE A 55 9.53 3.88 -4.87
N VAL A 56 9.86 3.02 -3.88
CA VAL A 56 11.09 2.23 -3.88
C VAL A 56 11.15 1.30 -5.09
N VAL A 57 10.05 0.61 -5.42
CA VAL A 57 9.97 -0.21 -6.65
C VAL A 57 10.33 0.64 -7.86
N GLY A 58 9.73 1.81 -8.00
CA GLY A 58 9.99 2.71 -9.13
C GLY A 58 11.46 3.11 -9.22
N MET A 59 12.08 3.44 -8.10
CA MET A 59 13.49 3.80 -8.05
C MET A 59 14.39 2.64 -8.46
N LEU A 60 14.08 1.41 -8.04
CA LEU A 60 14.85 0.23 -8.41
C LEU A 60 14.68 -0.14 -9.87
N VAL A 61 13.52 0.09 -10.47
CA VAL A 61 13.28 -0.14 -11.90
C VAL A 61 14.24 0.69 -12.77
N PHE A 62 14.57 1.91 -12.36
CA PHE A 62 15.58 2.72 -13.06
C PHE A 62 16.99 2.13 -12.99
N ARG A 63 17.26 1.33 -11.97
CA ARG A 63 18.57 0.68 -11.78
C ARG A 63 18.65 -0.68 -12.49
N GLY A 64 17.54 -1.24 -12.89
CA GLY A 64 17.48 -2.52 -13.60
C GLY A 64 16.14 -3.20 -13.42
N ALA A 65 15.24 -2.98 -14.36
CA ALA A 65 13.90 -3.59 -14.36
C ALA A 65 13.98 -5.12 -14.42
N ASN A 66 13.14 -5.79 -13.67
CA ASN A 66 12.96 -7.24 -13.72
C ASN A 66 11.54 -7.62 -13.27
N GLY A 67 11.17 -8.88 -13.53
CA GLY A 67 9.83 -9.38 -13.22
C GLY A 67 9.49 -9.38 -11.73
N TRP A 68 10.48 -9.56 -10.85
CA TRP A 68 10.28 -9.53 -9.40
C TRP A 68 9.81 -8.14 -8.93
N LEU A 69 10.44 -7.08 -9.45
CA LEU A 69 10.07 -5.70 -9.13
C LEU A 69 8.67 -5.36 -9.65
N THR A 70 8.34 -5.81 -10.86
CA THR A 70 6.99 -5.61 -11.41
C THR A 70 5.93 -6.31 -10.55
N ALA A 71 6.16 -7.56 -10.18
CA ALA A 71 5.26 -8.31 -9.32
C ALA A 71 5.11 -7.65 -7.93
N ALA A 72 6.23 -7.17 -7.35
CA ALA A 72 6.18 -6.44 -6.08
C ALA A 72 5.32 -5.18 -6.18
N GLY A 73 5.48 -4.39 -7.24
CA GLY A 73 4.69 -3.19 -7.47
C GLY A 73 3.20 -3.48 -7.58
N ILE A 74 2.83 -4.50 -8.35
CA ILE A 74 1.44 -4.93 -8.50
C ILE A 74 0.85 -5.32 -7.14
N LEU A 75 1.56 -6.12 -6.35
CA LEU A 75 1.08 -6.58 -5.05
C LEU A 75 1.04 -5.48 -4.00
N PHE A 76 1.97 -4.52 -4.03
CA PHE A 76 1.86 -3.33 -3.18
C PHE A 76 0.60 -2.54 -3.50
N PHE A 77 0.32 -2.32 -4.78
CA PHE A 77 -0.85 -1.57 -5.22
C PHE A 77 -2.16 -2.31 -4.85
N LEU A 78 -2.28 -3.57 -5.25
CA LEU A 78 -3.47 -4.37 -4.96
C LEU A 78 -3.66 -4.57 -3.45
N GLY A 79 -2.59 -4.81 -2.71
CA GLY A 79 -2.64 -4.91 -1.25
C GLY A 79 -3.19 -3.64 -0.60
N THR A 80 -2.81 -2.47 -1.11
CA THR A 80 -3.33 -1.19 -0.62
C THR A 80 -4.83 -1.05 -0.90
N LEU A 81 -5.29 -1.42 -2.08
CA LEU A 81 -6.72 -1.40 -2.41
C LEU A 81 -7.52 -2.35 -1.52
N LEU A 82 -7.02 -3.56 -1.29
CA LEU A 82 -7.73 -4.58 -0.52
C LEU A 82 -7.66 -4.32 0.98
N PHE A 83 -6.51 -3.96 1.52
CA PHE A 83 -6.34 -3.74 2.95
C PHE A 83 -6.90 -2.38 3.38
N SER A 84 -6.26 -1.30 2.98
CA SER A 84 -6.68 0.05 3.39
C SER A 84 -8.02 0.42 2.76
N GLY A 85 -8.20 0.18 1.47
CA GLY A 85 -9.46 0.39 0.78
C GLY A 85 -10.59 -0.48 1.35
N GLY A 86 -10.31 -1.74 1.70
CA GLY A 86 -11.27 -2.63 2.35
C GLY A 86 -11.72 -2.10 3.71
N ILE A 87 -10.79 -1.62 4.54
CA ILE A 87 -11.11 -1.02 5.84
C ILE A 87 -11.97 0.25 5.66
N TYR A 88 -11.56 1.16 4.77
CA TYR A 88 -12.33 2.38 4.53
C TYR A 88 -13.76 2.06 4.07
N ALA A 89 -13.91 1.14 3.13
CA ALA A 89 -15.21 0.73 2.61
C ALA A 89 -16.06 0.05 3.69
N TRP A 90 -15.45 -0.81 4.52
CA TRP A 90 -16.15 -1.47 5.63
C TRP A 90 -16.63 -0.46 6.67
N LEU A 91 -15.79 0.46 7.09
CA LEU A 91 -16.17 1.48 8.07
C LEU A 91 -17.26 2.42 7.54
N ALA A 92 -17.27 2.70 6.22
CA ALA A 92 -18.27 3.55 5.60
C ALA A 92 -19.63 2.85 5.37
N THR A 93 -19.63 1.54 5.12
CA THR A 93 -20.83 0.80 4.67
C THR A 93 -21.30 -0.29 5.62
N ALA A 94 -20.45 -0.70 6.58
CA ALA A 94 -20.66 -1.86 7.46
C ALA A 94 -20.88 -3.18 6.70
N GLN A 95 -20.54 -3.25 5.40
CA GLN A 95 -20.72 -4.44 4.58
C GLN A 95 -19.56 -5.42 4.78
N LYS A 96 -19.91 -6.63 5.22
CA LYS A 96 -18.96 -7.69 5.55
C LYS A 96 -17.97 -8.08 4.45
N PRO A 97 -18.34 -8.13 3.14
CA PRO A 97 -17.37 -8.46 2.10
C PRO A 97 -16.13 -7.57 2.10
N PHE A 98 -16.23 -6.31 2.48
CA PHE A 98 -15.09 -5.40 2.51
C PHE A 98 -14.07 -5.76 3.59
N VAL A 99 -14.52 -6.19 4.77
CA VAL A 99 -13.58 -6.61 5.82
C VAL A 99 -12.96 -7.97 5.52
N MET A 100 -13.65 -8.82 4.76
CA MET A 100 -13.15 -10.15 4.39
C MET A 100 -11.94 -10.11 3.44
N VAL A 101 -11.79 -9.05 2.65
CA VAL A 101 -10.65 -8.90 1.73
C VAL A 101 -9.41 -8.31 2.40
N VAL A 102 -9.54 -7.76 3.59
CA VAL A 102 -8.44 -7.12 4.33
C VAL A 102 -7.26 -8.08 4.56
N PRO A 103 -7.45 -9.31 5.06
CA PRO A 103 -6.34 -10.25 5.23
C PRO A 103 -5.66 -10.63 3.92
N ILE A 104 -6.41 -10.68 2.83
CA ILE A 104 -5.86 -10.93 1.48
C ILE A 104 -4.90 -9.81 1.11
N GLY A 105 -5.30 -8.56 1.35
CA GLY A 105 -4.45 -7.39 1.12
C GLY A 105 -3.18 -7.41 1.94
N GLY A 106 -3.28 -7.73 3.23
CA GLY A 106 -2.13 -7.88 4.12
C GLY A 106 -1.17 -8.98 3.66
N SER A 107 -1.70 -10.11 3.21
CA SER A 107 -0.91 -11.21 2.65
C SER A 107 -0.20 -10.80 1.36
N ALA A 108 -0.88 -10.04 0.50
CA ALA A 108 -0.28 -9.48 -0.72
C ALA A 108 0.91 -8.57 -0.38
N TRP A 109 0.82 -7.75 0.64
CA TRP A 109 1.92 -6.89 1.07
C TRP A 109 3.13 -7.68 1.57
N ILE A 110 2.90 -8.72 2.38
CA ILE A 110 3.99 -9.58 2.86
C ILE A 110 4.76 -10.15 1.66
N LEU A 111 4.03 -10.70 0.69
CA LEU A 111 4.64 -11.24 -0.52
C LEU A 111 5.33 -10.14 -1.35
N ALA A 112 4.75 -8.95 -1.43
CA ALA A 112 5.33 -7.83 -2.14
C ALA A 112 6.72 -7.45 -1.60
N TRP A 113 6.88 -7.40 -0.28
CA TRP A 113 8.17 -7.10 0.34
C TRP A 113 9.22 -8.18 0.03
N LEU A 114 8.83 -9.45 0.04
CA LEU A 114 9.74 -10.56 -0.32
C LEU A 114 10.14 -10.49 -1.80
N LEU A 115 9.19 -10.16 -2.68
CA LEU A 115 9.47 -9.98 -4.11
C LEU A 115 10.35 -8.76 -4.37
N LEU A 116 10.17 -7.68 -3.59
CA LEU A 116 11.05 -6.52 -3.66
C LEU A 116 12.49 -6.87 -3.29
N ALA A 117 12.67 -7.65 -2.23
CA ALA A 117 13.99 -8.14 -1.84
C ALA A 117 14.63 -8.98 -2.95
N ALA A 118 13.88 -9.92 -3.52
CA ALA A 118 14.35 -10.74 -4.64
C ALA A 118 14.72 -9.88 -5.86
N GLY A 119 13.88 -8.90 -6.18
CA GLY A 119 14.12 -7.98 -7.29
C GLY A 119 15.36 -7.10 -7.11
N ALA A 120 15.59 -6.63 -5.89
CA ALA A 120 16.76 -5.84 -5.56
C ALA A 120 18.05 -6.67 -5.73
N ILE A 121 18.04 -7.92 -5.24
CA ILE A 121 19.18 -8.84 -5.40
C ILE A 121 19.43 -9.16 -6.87
N ALA A 122 18.38 -9.44 -7.65
CA ALA A 122 18.48 -9.73 -9.07
C ALA A 122 19.03 -8.53 -9.86
N SER A 123 18.65 -7.31 -9.50
CA SER A 123 19.18 -6.10 -10.12
C SER A 123 20.66 -5.89 -9.82
N ALA A 124 21.10 -6.20 -8.61
CA ALA A 124 22.50 -6.11 -8.22
C ALA A 124 23.36 -7.14 -8.98
N ALA A 125 22.87 -8.37 -9.13
CA ALA A 125 23.59 -9.46 -9.82
C ALA A 125 23.85 -9.14 -11.30
N LYS A 126 22.96 -8.39 -11.97
CA LYS A 126 23.16 -7.97 -13.38
C LYS A 126 24.26 -6.93 -13.57
N ARG A 127 24.73 -6.30 -12.50
CA ARG A 127 25.77 -5.25 -12.54
C ARG A 127 27.17 -5.76 -12.22
N GLY A 128 27.23 -6.94 -11.61
CA GLY A 128 28.48 -7.65 -11.36
C GLY A 128 28.84 -8.50 -12.56
#